data_3fbde4cdc1c78414e2b5ee3e5ab86b94
#
_entry.id   3fbde4cdc1c78414e2b5ee3e5ab86b94
#
_cell.length_a   1.000
_cell.length_b   1.000
_cell.length_c   1.000
_cell.angle_alpha   90.00
_cell.angle_beta   90.00
_cell.angle_gamma   90.00
#
_symmetry.space_group_name_H-M   'P 1'
#
loop_
_entity.id
_entity.type
_entity.pdbx_description
1 polymer ?
#
loop_
_entity_poly.entity_id
_entity_poly.type
_entity_poly.pdbx_seq_one_letter_code
_entity_poly.pdbx_strand_id
1 'polypeptide(L)'
;MAEKPVLYHIASAASAAPFCPSAQPHMREPRVLGVVRDGETSYLDTHVPLTGELLALTEPAGHSRVLRIAARCEENACTHFDGVNCRLASRIVQLLPVVSDVLPACLIRAECRWYRQEGRAACLRCPQIVTEFTDDNEAFRKAAMGT
;
A
#
# COMPACT_ATOMS: atom_id res chain seq x y z
N MET A 1 25.31 -22.23 -17.33
CA MET A 1 25.74 -21.57 -16.09
C MET A 1 25.07 -20.21 -15.94
N ALA A 2 25.24 -19.34 -16.93
CA ALA A 2 24.64 -18.02 -16.87
C ALA A 2 23.12 -18.08 -16.83
N GLU A 3 22.55 -19.11 -17.36
CA GLU A 3 21.08 -19.23 -17.39
C GLU A 3 20.47 -19.46 -16.04
N LYS A 4 21.18 -20.12 -15.15
CA LYS A 4 20.63 -20.41 -13.84
C LYS A 4 20.22 -19.16 -13.08
N PRO A 5 21.09 -18.15 -12.95
CA PRO A 5 20.66 -16.94 -12.26
C PRO A 5 19.47 -16.27 -12.92
N VAL A 6 19.43 -16.27 -14.26
CA VAL A 6 18.34 -15.64 -14.98
C VAL A 6 17.03 -16.38 -14.74
N LEU A 7 17.06 -17.71 -14.84
CA LEU A 7 15.85 -18.51 -14.62
C LEU A 7 15.35 -18.37 -13.18
N TYR A 8 16.28 -18.44 -12.26
CA TYR A 8 15.93 -18.29 -10.87
C TYR A 8 15.30 -16.91 -10.61
N HIS A 9 15.89 -15.92 -11.20
CA HIS A 9 15.39 -14.54 -11.04
C HIS A 9 13.98 -14.39 -11.59
N ILE A 10 13.75 -14.95 -12.76
CA ILE A 10 12.41 -14.90 -13.38
C ILE A 10 11.39 -15.64 -12.53
N ALA A 11 11.74 -16.81 -12.05
CA ALA A 11 10.84 -17.58 -11.22
C ALA A 11 10.49 -16.84 -9.94
N SER A 12 11.48 -16.20 -9.34
CA SER A 12 11.24 -15.41 -8.13
C SER A 12 10.32 -14.24 -8.40
N ALA A 13 10.55 -13.53 -9.50
CA ALA A 13 9.70 -12.40 -9.87
C ALA A 13 8.28 -12.86 -10.19
N ALA A 14 8.15 -13.99 -10.87
CA ALA A 14 6.84 -14.50 -11.25
C ALA A 14 6.02 -14.94 -10.04
N SER A 15 6.70 -15.43 -8.99
CA SER A 15 6.00 -15.91 -7.79
C SER A 15 5.80 -14.82 -6.75
N ALA A 16 6.42 -13.67 -6.91
CA ALA A 16 6.30 -12.60 -5.93
C ALA A 16 4.96 -11.90 -6.08
N ALA A 17 4.25 -11.75 -4.97
CA ALA A 17 3.02 -10.99 -4.96
C ALA A 17 3.33 -9.51 -5.15
N PRO A 18 2.42 -8.74 -5.75
CA PRO A 18 2.59 -7.29 -5.80
C PRO A 18 2.56 -6.68 -4.40
N PHE A 19 2.97 -5.43 -4.32
CA PHE A 19 2.93 -4.72 -3.05
C PHE A 19 1.55 -4.17 -2.76
N CYS A 20 1.17 -4.26 -1.48
CA CYS A 20 -0.01 -3.60 -0.96
C CYS A 20 0.43 -2.23 -0.42
N PRO A 21 -0.18 -1.13 -0.87
CA PRO A 21 0.24 0.20 -0.42
C PRO A 21 -0.41 0.63 0.89
N SER A 22 -1.16 -0.26 1.53
CA SER A 22 -1.80 0.03 2.81
C SER A 22 -1.60 -1.18 3.72
N ALA A 23 -0.33 -1.48 4.02
CA ALA A 23 0.06 -2.71 4.70
C ALA A 23 0.28 -2.49 6.18
N GLN A 24 0.31 -3.60 6.89
CA GLN A 24 0.61 -3.64 8.32
C GLN A 24 2.05 -4.05 8.53
N PRO A 25 2.67 -3.67 9.68
CA PRO A 25 4.07 -3.97 9.91
C PRO A 25 4.44 -5.44 9.91
N HIS A 26 3.49 -6.32 10.22
CA HIS A 26 3.77 -7.76 10.31
C HIS A 26 3.80 -8.46 8.95
N MET A 27 3.40 -7.76 7.90
CA MET A 27 3.32 -8.37 6.58
C MET A 27 4.70 -8.53 5.98
N ARG A 28 4.80 -9.30 4.89
CA ARG A 28 6.10 -9.66 4.31
C ARG A 28 6.77 -8.49 3.62
N GLU A 29 8.08 -8.38 3.83
CA GLU A 29 8.93 -7.37 3.21
C GLU A 29 8.40 -5.96 3.39
N PRO A 30 8.11 -5.57 4.64
CA PRO A 30 7.51 -4.24 4.86
C PRO A 30 8.54 -3.14 4.65
N ARG A 31 8.08 -2.05 4.08
CA ARG A 31 8.92 -0.87 3.83
C ARG A 31 8.09 0.37 4.08
N VAL A 32 8.78 1.47 4.32
CA VAL A 32 8.11 2.74 4.51
C VAL A 32 7.77 3.32 3.14
N LEU A 33 6.50 3.44 2.85
CA LEU A 33 6.02 4.03 1.60
C LEU A 33 6.09 5.55 1.66
N GLY A 34 5.74 6.11 2.80
CA GLY A 34 5.72 7.56 2.96
C GLY A 34 5.48 7.97 4.39
N VAL A 35 5.47 9.26 4.61
CA VAL A 35 5.22 9.88 5.90
C VAL A 35 3.85 10.54 5.86
N VAL A 36 3.07 10.34 6.91
CA VAL A 36 1.71 10.87 7.01
C VAL A 36 1.74 12.21 7.72
N ARG A 37 1.15 13.22 7.10
CA ARG A 37 0.98 14.55 7.72
C ARG A 37 -0.41 15.05 7.37
N ASP A 38 -1.15 15.47 8.38
CA ASP A 38 -2.49 16.05 8.20
C ASP A 38 -3.39 15.15 7.35
N GLY A 39 -3.27 13.83 7.56
CA GLY A 39 -4.10 12.88 6.85
C GLY A 39 -3.69 12.59 5.43
N GLU A 40 -2.54 13.09 5.00
CA GLU A 40 -2.03 12.84 3.64
C GLU A 40 -0.65 12.22 3.68
N THR A 41 -0.40 11.34 2.71
CA THR A 41 0.89 10.67 2.58
C THR A 41 1.81 11.46 1.66
N SER A 42 3.02 11.75 2.16
CA SER A 42 4.12 12.25 1.34
C SER A 42 5.04 11.07 1.07
N TYR A 43 5.16 10.69 -0.19
CA TYR A 43 5.90 9.47 -0.55
C TYR A 43 7.39 9.69 -0.49
N LEU A 44 8.11 8.65 -0.05
CA LEU A 44 9.57 8.70 -0.02
C LEU A 44 10.13 8.49 -1.43
N ASP A 45 11.32 9.04 -1.66
CA ASP A 45 12.01 8.87 -2.94
C ASP A 45 13.15 7.86 -2.87
N THR A 46 13.32 7.20 -1.73
CA THR A 46 14.29 6.12 -1.57
C THR A 46 13.64 4.96 -0.85
N HIS A 47 14.15 3.77 -1.09
CA HIS A 47 13.64 2.57 -0.43
C HIS A 47 14.13 2.51 1.01
N VAL A 48 13.20 2.46 1.95
CA VAL A 48 13.51 2.38 3.38
C VAL A 48 12.80 1.16 3.95
N PRO A 49 13.54 0.11 4.29
CA PRO A 49 12.93 -1.05 4.94
C PRO A 49 12.37 -0.66 6.29
N LEU A 50 11.24 -1.25 6.64
CA LEU A 50 10.67 -1.02 7.96
C LEU A 50 11.40 -1.87 8.98
N THR A 51 11.83 -1.24 10.07
CA THR A 51 12.54 -1.92 11.15
C THR A 51 11.81 -1.68 12.46
N GLY A 52 12.13 -2.52 13.46
CA GLY A 52 11.59 -2.32 14.80
C GLY A 52 11.97 -0.98 15.39
N GLU A 53 13.16 -0.49 15.04
CA GLU A 53 13.61 0.81 15.51
C GLU A 53 12.75 1.94 14.95
N LEU A 54 12.43 1.86 13.66
CA LEU A 54 11.56 2.84 13.05
C LEU A 54 10.16 2.80 13.63
N LEU A 55 9.65 1.59 13.88
CA LEU A 55 8.34 1.47 14.51
C LEU A 55 8.32 2.10 15.90
N ALA A 56 9.39 1.89 16.68
CA ALA A 56 9.47 2.48 18.01
C ALA A 56 9.43 4.00 17.96
N LEU A 57 10.00 4.58 16.92
CA LEU A 57 10.01 6.04 16.78
C LEU A 57 8.63 6.62 16.52
N THR A 58 7.66 5.81 16.12
CA THR A 58 6.32 6.31 15.87
C THR A 58 5.47 6.41 17.13
N GLU A 59 5.94 5.88 18.24
CA GLU A 59 5.19 5.97 19.50
C GLU A 59 5.34 7.35 20.12
N PRO A 60 4.35 7.82 20.86
CA PRO A 60 3.10 7.16 21.22
C PRO A 60 1.97 7.33 20.21
N ALA A 61 2.20 8.06 19.12
CA ALA A 61 1.15 8.33 18.15
C ALA A 61 0.65 7.06 17.42
N GLY A 62 1.56 6.09 17.25
CA GLY A 62 1.24 4.87 16.52
C GLY A 62 1.68 4.97 15.07
N HIS A 63 2.07 3.82 14.51
CA HIS A 63 2.69 3.80 13.19
C HIS A 63 1.77 4.34 12.09
N SER A 64 0.48 4.03 12.16
CA SER A 64 -0.43 4.42 11.08
C SER A 64 -0.69 5.92 11.01
N ARG A 65 -0.39 6.64 12.07
CA ARG A 65 -0.53 8.10 12.10
C ARG A 65 0.72 8.82 11.61
N VAL A 66 1.84 8.11 11.56
CA VAL A 66 3.13 8.71 11.23
C VAL A 66 3.65 8.19 9.89
N LEU A 67 3.46 6.90 9.63
CA LEU A 67 4.01 6.24 8.46
C LEU A 67 2.91 5.58 7.64
N ARG A 68 3.13 5.52 6.34
CA ARG A 68 2.38 4.65 5.45
C ARG A 68 3.31 3.51 5.05
N ILE A 69 2.83 2.29 5.19
CA ILE A 69 3.65 1.10 5.00
C ILE A 69 3.20 0.35 3.76
N ALA A 70 4.16 -0.14 2.97
CA ALA A 70 3.90 -1.05 1.87
C ALA A 70 4.55 -2.39 2.19
N ALA A 71 3.91 -3.47 1.76
CA ALA A 71 4.44 -4.81 1.95
C ALA A 71 3.83 -5.72 0.89
N ARG A 72 4.34 -6.94 0.78
CA ARG A 72 3.80 -7.89 -0.19
C ARG A 72 2.34 -8.19 0.14
N CYS A 73 1.50 -8.14 -0.88
CA CYS A 73 0.07 -8.42 -0.72
C CYS A 73 -0.13 -9.85 -0.23
N GLU A 74 -0.98 -10.03 0.76
CA GLU A 74 -1.25 -11.34 1.34
C GLU A 74 -2.25 -12.15 0.52
N GLU A 75 -2.85 -11.53 -0.47
CA GLU A 75 -3.77 -12.17 -1.40
C GLU A 75 -4.85 -12.96 -0.66
N ASN A 76 -4.92 -14.27 -0.84
CA ASN A 76 -6.01 -15.05 -0.25
C ASN A 76 -6.07 -14.98 1.28
N ALA A 77 -5.00 -14.55 1.93
CA ALA A 77 -5.00 -14.38 3.37
C ALA A 77 -5.56 -13.02 3.81
N CYS A 78 -5.83 -12.15 2.86
CA CYS A 78 -6.36 -10.81 3.15
C CYS A 78 -7.87 -10.79 2.97
N THR A 79 -8.59 -10.16 3.91
CA THR A 79 -10.05 -10.08 3.84
C THR A 79 -10.55 -9.26 2.67
N HIS A 80 -9.70 -8.39 2.12
CA HIS A 80 -10.08 -7.55 0.98
C HIS A 80 -9.93 -8.24 -0.37
N PHE A 81 -9.28 -9.40 -0.39
CA PHE A 81 -8.99 -10.09 -1.64
C PHE A 81 -10.13 -11.04 -1.99
N ASP A 82 -10.60 -10.97 -3.25
CA ASP A 82 -11.73 -11.79 -3.66
C ASP A 82 -11.31 -13.06 -4.41
N GLY A 83 -10.02 -13.38 -4.40
CA GLY A 83 -9.46 -14.51 -5.13
C GLY A 83 -8.72 -14.10 -6.40
N VAL A 84 -8.99 -12.91 -6.90
CA VAL A 84 -8.35 -12.37 -8.10
C VAL A 84 -7.89 -10.94 -7.87
N ASN A 85 -8.74 -10.12 -7.29
CA ASN A 85 -8.49 -8.69 -7.15
C ASN A 85 -8.68 -8.24 -5.70
N CYS A 86 -8.12 -7.05 -5.41
CA CYS A 86 -8.31 -6.40 -4.13
C CYS A 86 -9.58 -5.55 -4.17
N ARG A 87 -10.56 -5.92 -3.35
CA ARG A 87 -11.81 -5.17 -3.30
C ARG A 87 -11.64 -3.81 -2.66
N LEU A 88 -10.65 -3.67 -1.78
CA LEU A 88 -10.35 -2.38 -1.18
C LEU A 88 -9.96 -1.37 -2.25
N ALA A 89 -9.09 -1.76 -3.18
CA ALA A 89 -8.69 -0.86 -4.27
C ALA A 89 -9.89 -0.42 -5.10
N SER A 90 -10.79 -1.36 -5.41
CA SER A 90 -11.99 -1.04 -6.18
C SER A 90 -12.89 -0.06 -5.43
N ARG A 91 -13.09 -0.29 -4.14
CA ARG A 91 -13.94 0.58 -3.33
C ARG A 91 -13.35 1.98 -3.18
N ILE A 92 -12.03 2.06 -3.07
CA ILE A 92 -11.37 3.37 -2.99
C ILE A 92 -11.65 4.20 -4.23
N VAL A 93 -11.53 3.58 -5.40
CA VAL A 93 -11.80 4.29 -6.65
C VAL A 93 -13.25 4.70 -6.77
N GLN A 94 -14.16 3.87 -6.27
CA GLN A 94 -15.59 4.14 -6.38
C GLN A 94 -16.09 5.15 -5.34
N LEU A 95 -15.53 5.15 -4.15
CA LEU A 95 -16.12 5.86 -3.02
C LEU A 95 -15.36 7.10 -2.59
N LEU A 96 -14.09 7.23 -2.89
CA LEU A 96 -13.28 8.35 -2.42
C LEU A 96 -13.02 9.36 -3.54
N PRO A 97 -12.90 10.63 -3.18
CA PRO A 97 -12.60 11.66 -4.17
C PRO A 97 -11.14 11.63 -4.58
N VAL A 98 -10.86 12.16 -5.75
CA VAL A 98 -9.49 12.41 -6.20
C VAL A 98 -8.90 13.52 -5.35
N VAL A 99 -7.67 13.30 -4.84
CA VAL A 99 -6.97 14.30 -4.02
C VAL A 99 -5.68 14.79 -4.65
N SER A 100 -5.35 14.27 -5.82
CA SER A 100 -4.16 14.72 -6.56
C SER A 100 -4.54 14.83 -8.02
N ASP A 101 -4.06 15.88 -8.68
CA ASP A 101 -4.31 16.05 -10.11
C ASP A 101 -3.16 15.54 -10.97
N VAL A 102 -2.09 15.07 -10.34
CA VAL A 102 -0.97 14.43 -11.03
C VAL A 102 -0.61 13.14 -10.31
N LEU A 103 0.04 12.23 -11.03
CA LEU A 103 0.51 11.00 -10.40
C LEU A 103 1.62 11.32 -9.41
N PRO A 104 1.45 10.96 -8.13
CA PRO A 104 2.54 11.14 -7.18
C PRO A 104 3.72 10.25 -7.57
N ALA A 105 4.93 10.70 -7.31
CA ALA A 105 6.09 9.84 -7.46
C ALA A 105 5.98 8.72 -6.42
N CYS A 106 6.09 7.47 -6.88
CA CYS A 106 5.87 6.34 -5.99
C CYS A 106 6.79 5.19 -6.38
N LEU A 107 7.62 4.76 -5.44
CA LEU A 107 8.65 3.75 -5.71
C LEU A 107 8.08 2.37 -5.99
N ILE A 108 6.88 2.07 -5.50
CA ILE A 108 6.31 0.73 -5.68
C ILE A 108 5.31 0.64 -6.82
N ARG A 109 5.07 1.74 -7.54
CA ARG A 109 3.97 1.78 -8.52
C ARG A 109 3.98 0.62 -9.50
N ALA A 110 5.16 0.28 -10.04
CA ALA A 110 5.25 -0.79 -11.04
C ALA A 110 4.82 -2.14 -10.46
N GLU A 111 4.93 -2.32 -9.16
CA GLU A 111 4.58 -3.57 -8.48
C GLU A 111 3.40 -3.40 -7.54
N CYS A 112 2.68 -2.29 -7.62
CA CYS A 112 1.58 -2.01 -6.70
C CYS A 112 0.31 -2.71 -7.16
N ARG A 113 -0.32 -3.45 -6.24
CA ARG A 113 -1.57 -4.15 -6.53
C ARG A 113 -2.64 -3.20 -7.01
N TRP A 114 -2.77 -2.05 -6.34
CA TRP A 114 -3.81 -1.10 -6.69
C TRP A 114 -3.60 -0.49 -8.07
N TYR A 115 -2.36 -0.15 -8.41
CA TYR A 115 -2.08 0.42 -9.71
C TYR A 115 -2.27 -0.60 -10.83
N ARG A 116 -1.83 -1.83 -10.59
CA ARG A 116 -2.00 -2.87 -11.61
C ARG A 116 -3.46 -3.16 -11.88
N GLN A 117 -4.29 -3.03 -10.86
CA GLN A 117 -5.70 -3.35 -10.94
C GLN A 117 -6.55 -2.18 -11.40
N GLU A 118 -6.34 -0.99 -10.83
CA GLU A 118 -7.20 0.17 -11.06
C GLU A 118 -6.51 1.29 -11.83
N GLY A 119 -5.21 1.19 -12.01
CA GLY A 119 -4.46 2.19 -12.77
C GLY A 119 -4.34 3.52 -12.05
N ARG A 120 -4.28 4.56 -12.86
CA ARG A 120 -4.12 5.94 -12.38
C ARG A 120 -5.19 6.35 -11.37
N ALA A 121 -6.40 5.85 -11.53
CA ALA A 121 -7.51 6.22 -10.65
C ALA A 121 -7.19 5.94 -9.18
N ALA A 122 -6.53 4.81 -8.91
CA ALA A 122 -6.14 4.49 -7.55
C ALA A 122 -5.06 5.43 -7.02
N CYS A 123 -4.08 5.76 -7.87
CA CYS A 123 -2.96 6.61 -7.47
C CYS A 123 -3.41 8.03 -7.14
N LEU A 124 -4.42 8.54 -7.83
CA LEU A 124 -4.92 9.88 -7.56
C LEU A 124 -5.70 9.98 -6.25
N ARG A 125 -6.07 8.85 -5.68
CA ARG A 125 -6.78 8.78 -4.41
C ARG A 125 -5.90 8.27 -3.28
N CYS A 126 -4.80 7.63 -3.62
CA CYS A 126 -3.94 6.95 -2.66
C CYS A 126 -3.38 7.84 -1.55
N PRO A 127 -2.99 9.11 -1.79
CA PRO A 127 -2.39 9.90 -0.71
C PRO A 127 -3.29 10.12 0.51
N GLN A 128 -4.60 9.99 0.37
CA GLN A 128 -5.52 10.22 1.49
C GLN A 128 -5.76 8.99 2.34
N ILE A 129 -5.20 7.84 1.95
CA ILE A 129 -5.47 6.58 2.64
C ILE A 129 -4.63 6.46 3.89
N VAL A 130 -5.27 6.10 5.00
CA VAL A 130 -4.58 5.70 6.22
C VAL A 130 -4.95 4.26 6.52
N THR A 131 -3.99 3.49 6.98
CA THR A 131 -4.18 2.06 7.17
C THR A 131 -5.12 1.77 8.32
N GLU A 132 -5.01 2.52 9.40
CA GLU A 132 -5.91 2.40 10.54
C GLU A 132 -6.51 3.77 10.79
N PHE A 133 -7.81 3.88 10.60
CA PHE A 133 -8.46 5.16 10.78
C PHE A 133 -9.43 5.10 11.95
N THR A 134 -9.62 6.24 12.58
CA THR A 134 -10.51 6.37 13.73
C THR A 134 -11.51 7.49 13.58
N ASP A 135 -11.50 8.17 12.45
CA ASP A 135 -12.39 9.30 12.29
C ASP A 135 -13.77 8.85 11.81
N ASP A 136 -14.67 9.81 11.69
CA ASP A 136 -16.05 9.54 11.37
C ASP A 136 -16.37 9.70 9.90
N ASN A 137 -15.33 9.75 9.05
CA ASN A 137 -15.54 9.91 7.62
C ASN A 137 -16.21 8.65 7.07
N GLU A 138 -17.44 8.78 6.65
CA GLU A 138 -18.24 7.64 6.21
C GLU A 138 -17.71 7.05 4.91
N ALA A 139 -17.23 7.88 4.00
CA ALA A 139 -16.68 7.39 2.75
C ALA A 139 -15.45 6.53 2.99
N PHE A 140 -14.58 6.95 3.89
CA PHE A 140 -13.41 6.16 4.28
C PHE A 140 -13.83 4.84 4.90
N ARG A 141 -14.80 4.89 5.79
CA ARG A 141 -15.25 3.67 6.46
C ARG A 141 -15.84 2.68 5.47
N LYS A 142 -16.65 3.16 4.54
CA LYS A 142 -17.23 2.29 3.52
C LYS A 142 -16.16 1.68 2.64
N ALA A 143 -15.16 2.47 2.25
CA ALA A 143 -14.07 1.97 1.43
C ALA A 143 -13.28 0.89 2.17
N ALA A 144 -12.99 1.14 3.45
CA ALA A 144 -12.18 0.21 4.22
C ALA A 144 -12.93 -1.07 4.59
N MET A 145 -14.22 -0.96 4.90
CA MET A 145 -14.96 -2.08 5.45
C MET A 145 -15.97 -2.68 4.48
N GLY A 146 -16.26 -2.00 3.40
CA GLY A 146 -17.18 -2.54 2.40
C GLY A 146 -18.65 -2.49 2.78
N THR A 147 -19.01 -1.64 3.73
CA THR A 147 -20.41 -1.54 4.17
C THR A 147 -20.95 -0.14 4.13
#